data_5a29162284ef1bd702fe836ce534b123
#
_entry.id   5a29162284ef1bd702fe836ce534b123
#
_cell.length_a   1.000
_cell.length_b   1.000
_cell.length_c   1.000
_cell.angle_alpha   90.00
_cell.angle_beta   90.00
_cell.angle_gamma   90.00
#
_symmetry.space_group_name_H-M   'P 1'
#
loop_
_entity.id
_entity.type
_entity.pdbx_description
1 polymer ?
#
loop_
_entity_poly.entity_id
_entity_poly.type
_entity_poly.pdbx_seq_one_letter_code
_entity_poly.pdbx_strand_id
1 'polypeptide(L)'
;MKQDFNKGLLLTSLGSFWWGFIGVIYFEYVAFIGHIELVVHRCIWTAIMLILTTTFLSKWRIFLSLISDKKKLFALFISGFLIFTNWAVWIFAVASERIIDASFGYFIMPIISVLLGYIFFKEKINKKIILSIVLVLISILI
;
A
#
# COMPACT_ATOMS: atom_id res chain seq x y z
N MET A 1 -3.10 4.81 -26.77
CA MET A 1 -4.01 3.95 -25.99
C MET A 1 -3.53 2.51 -25.79
N LYS A 2 -3.33 1.68 -26.85
CA LYS A 2 -2.78 0.31 -26.70
C LYS A 2 -1.34 0.29 -26.17
N GLN A 3 -0.49 1.20 -26.65
CA GLN A 3 0.92 1.29 -26.26
C GLN A 3 1.07 1.72 -24.80
N ASP A 4 0.23 2.62 -24.32
CA ASP A 4 0.21 3.08 -22.92
C ASP A 4 -0.31 1.97 -22.00
N PHE A 5 -1.29 1.20 -22.45
CA PHE A 5 -1.80 0.04 -21.73
C PHE A 5 -0.72 -1.03 -21.54
N ASN A 6 0.01 -1.41 -22.59
CA ASN A 6 1.07 -2.40 -22.51
C ASN A 6 2.24 -1.93 -21.62
N LYS A 7 2.59 -0.64 -21.69
CA LYS A 7 3.60 -0.04 -20.81
C LYS A 7 3.15 -0.04 -19.34
N GLY A 8 1.89 0.31 -19.09
CA GLY A 8 1.29 0.24 -17.75
C GLY A 8 1.28 -1.19 -17.21
N LEU A 9 0.89 -2.17 -18.01
CA LEU A 9 0.89 -3.58 -17.64
C LEU A 9 2.30 -4.08 -17.31
N LEU A 10 3.28 -3.75 -18.15
CA LEU A 10 4.69 -4.11 -17.91
C LEU A 10 5.21 -3.53 -16.60
N LEU A 11 4.99 -2.23 -16.36
CA LEU A 11 5.45 -1.56 -15.14
C LEU A 11 4.80 -2.13 -13.88
N THR A 12 3.50 -2.42 -13.94
CA THR A 12 2.78 -3.05 -12.83
C THR A 12 3.29 -4.46 -12.56
N SER A 13 3.51 -5.26 -13.61
CA SER A 13 4.07 -6.61 -13.47
C SER A 13 5.48 -6.61 -12.88
N LEU A 14 6.34 -5.70 -13.33
CA LEU A 14 7.69 -5.54 -12.79
C LEU A 14 7.66 -5.09 -11.32
N GLY A 15 6.77 -4.15 -10.96
CA GLY A 15 6.59 -3.72 -9.58
C GLY A 15 6.10 -4.84 -8.67
N SER A 16 5.14 -5.64 -9.14
CA SER A 16 4.63 -6.80 -8.40
C SER A 16 5.69 -7.89 -8.24
N PHE A 17 6.46 -8.17 -9.30
CA PHE A 17 7.57 -9.12 -9.24
C PHE A 17 8.66 -8.66 -8.26
N TRP A 18 9.04 -7.37 -8.35
CA TRP A 18 10.02 -6.78 -7.42
C TRP A 18 9.56 -6.93 -5.97
N TRP A 19 8.30 -6.58 -5.69
CA TRP A 19 7.76 -6.68 -4.35
C TRP A 19 7.63 -8.12 -3.86
N GLY A 20 7.11 -9.02 -4.70
CA GLY A 20 6.87 -10.41 -4.33
C GLY A 20 8.16 -11.25 -4.20
N PHE A 21 9.22 -10.92 -4.93
CA PHE A 21 10.47 -11.66 -4.91
C PHE A 21 11.51 -11.00 -4.00
N ILE A 22 11.86 -9.76 -4.29
CA ILE A 22 12.90 -9.05 -3.52
C ILE A 22 12.40 -8.63 -2.14
N GLY A 23 11.12 -8.27 -2.03
CA GLY A 23 10.49 -7.96 -0.75
C GLY A 23 10.51 -9.15 0.22
N VAL A 24 10.22 -10.34 -0.26
CA VAL A 24 10.25 -11.57 0.59
C VAL A 24 11.68 -11.86 1.07
N ILE A 25 12.65 -11.86 0.17
CA ILE A 25 14.07 -12.06 0.52
C ILE A 25 14.53 -11.00 1.54
N TYR A 26 14.14 -9.73 1.34
CA TYR A 26 14.47 -8.66 2.28
C TYR A 26 13.89 -8.93 3.67
N PHE A 27 12.62 -9.32 3.77
CA PHE A 27 11.99 -9.59 5.06
C PHE A 27 12.61 -10.81 5.75
N GLU A 28 12.95 -11.84 5.02
CA GLU A 28 13.65 -13.01 5.56
C GLU A 28 15.04 -12.61 6.10
N TYR A 29 15.77 -11.77 5.35
CA TYR A 29 17.10 -11.32 5.77
C TYR A 29 17.06 -10.42 7.01
N VAL A 30 16.01 -9.63 7.21
CA VAL A 30 15.86 -8.73 8.39
C VAL A 30 14.95 -9.30 9.49
N ALA A 31 14.55 -10.57 9.42
CA ALA A 31 13.65 -11.21 10.38
C ALA A 31 14.18 -11.21 11.82
N PHE A 32 15.51 -11.09 12.02
CA PHE A 32 16.13 -10.97 13.33
C PHE A 32 15.90 -9.61 14.02
N ILE A 33 15.44 -8.61 13.26
CA ILE A 33 15.16 -7.27 13.79
C ILE A 33 13.76 -7.25 14.39
N GLY A 34 13.60 -6.61 15.55
CA GLY A 34 12.27 -6.42 16.15
C GLY A 34 11.29 -5.72 15.21
N HIS A 35 10.06 -6.19 15.13
CA HIS A 35 9.04 -5.67 14.20
C HIS A 35 8.79 -4.16 14.34
N ILE A 36 8.83 -3.61 15.56
CA ILE A 36 8.67 -2.16 15.80
C ILE A 36 9.86 -1.40 15.23
N GLU A 37 11.08 -1.88 15.49
CA GLU A 37 12.30 -1.27 14.99
C GLU A 37 12.32 -1.24 13.46
N LEU A 38 11.89 -2.33 12.81
CA LEU A 38 11.78 -2.40 11.36
C LEU A 38 10.81 -1.35 10.80
N VAL A 39 9.64 -1.15 11.43
CA VAL A 39 8.68 -0.12 11.03
C VAL A 39 9.27 1.28 11.18
N VAL A 40 9.93 1.55 12.30
CA VAL A 40 10.57 2.86 12.57
C VAL A 40 11.66 3.16 11.54
N HIS A 41 12.56 2.23 11.28
CA HIS A 41 13.59 2.39 10.25
C HIS A 41 12.98 2.63 8.87
N ARG A 42 11.93 1.93 8.51
CA ARG A 42 11.22 2.15 7.25
C ARG A 42 10.65 3.56 7.15
N CYS A 43 10.03 4.07 8.21
CA CYS A 43 9.52 5.44 8.25
C CYS A 43 10.64 6.47 8.09
N ILE A 44 11.75 6.30 8.79
CA ILE A 44 12.91 7.19 8.73
C ILE A 44 13.49 7.23 7.31
N TRP A 45 13.77 6.07 6.71
CA TRP A 45 14.33 6.00 5.37
C TRP A 45 13.37 6.55 4.32
N THR A 46 12.07 6.29 4.44
CA THR A 46 11.06 6.89 3.57
C THR A 46 11.05 8.41 3.69
N ALA A 47 11.11 8.96 4.90
CA ALA A 47 11.18 10.40 5.13
C ALA A 47 12.44 11.03 4.50
N ILE A 48 13.60 10.40 4.69
CA ILE A 48 14.87 10.84 4.09
C ILE A 48 14.74 10.86 2.55
N MET A 49 14.25 9.78 1.94
CA MET A 49 14.08 9.69 0.50
C MET A 49 13.10 10.72 -0.05
N LEU A 50 12.00 11.00 0.68
CA LEU A 50 11.04 12.03 0.28
C LEU A 50 11.64 13.45 0.39
N ILE A 51 12.43 13.73 1.43
CA ILE A 51 13.15 15.00 1.57
C ILE A 51 14.14 15.19 0.41
N LEU A 52 14.95 14.18 0.12
CA LEU A 52 15.90 14.21 -0.99
C LEU A 52 15.16 14.44 -2.32
N THR A 53 14.11 13.66 -2.60
CA THR A 53 13.31 13.80 -3.82
C THR A 53 12.68 15.18 -3.95
N THR A 54 12.12 15.73 -2.86
CA THR A 54 11.53 17.06 -2.84
C THR A 54 12.57 18.13 -3.13
N THR A 55 13.79 17.97 -2.60
CA THR A 55 14.91 18.85 -2.83
C THR A 55 15.38 18.80 -4.29
N PHE A 56 15.63 17.59 -4.83
CA PHE A 56 16.05 17.41 -6.23
C PHE A 56 15.04 17.95 -7.23
N LEU A 57 13.75 17.75 -6.96
CA LEU A 57 12.66 18.26 -7.83
C LEU A 57 12.30 19.72 -7.56
N SER A 58 12.95 20.39 -6.59
CA SER A 58 12.67 21.79 -6.20
C SER A 58 11.21 22.01 -5.84
N LYS A 59 10.52 21.02 -5.19
CA LYS A 59 9.09 21.07 -4.89
C LYS A 59 8.76 21.60 -3.49
N TRP A 60 9.71 22.24 -2.82
CA TRP A 60 9.52 22.77 -1.47
C TRP A 60 8.34 23.74 -1.34
N ARG A 61 8.07 24.57 -2.35
CA ARG A 61 6.91 25.48 -2.32
C ARG A 61 5.58 24.71 -2.21
N ILE A 62 5.45 23.63 -2.95
CA ILE A 62 4.24 22.80 -2.91
C ILE A 62 4.13 22.12 -1.56
N PHE A 63 5.23 21.55 -1.06
CA PHE A 63 5.27 20.90 0.26
C PHE A 63 4.87 21.88 1.38
N LEU A 64 5.46 23.08 1.43
CA LEU A 64 5.13 24.09 2.43
C LEU A 64 3.67 24.57 2.32
N SER A 65 3.13 24.72 1.12
CA SER A 65 1.72 25.08 0.94
C SER A 65 0.75 24.03 1.44
N LEU A 66 1.12 22.74 1.35
CA LEU A 66 0.32 21.63 1.90
C LEU A 66 0.31 21.63 3.43
N ILE A 67 1.46 21.86 4.04
CA ILE A 67 1.59 21.88 5.52
C ILE A 67 0.92 23.14 6.11
N SER A 68 0.94 24.27 5.41
CA SER A 68 0.31 25.51 5.85
C SER A 68 -1.22 25.43 5.91
N ASP A 69 -1.83 24.54 5.13
CA ASP A 69 -3.27 24.32 5.14
C ASP A 69 -3.64 23.28 6.22
N LYS A 70 -4.20 23.75 7.33
CA LYS A 70 -4.56 22.89 8.47
C LYS A 70 -5.48 21.72 8.11
N LYS A 71 -6.40 21.89 7.14
CA LYS A 71 -7.32 20.84 6.71
C LYS A 71 -6.55 19.74 5.94
N LYS A 72 -5.68 20.15 5.03
CA LYS A 72 -4.82 19.21 4.28
C LYS A 72 -3.83 18.52 5.19
N LEU A 73 -3.20 19.25 6.12
CA LEU A 73 -2.30 18.67 7.11
C LEU A 73 -3.00 17.61 7.96
N PHE A 74 -4.21 17.88 8.43
CA PHE A 74 -5.00 16.93 9.21
C PHE A 74 -5.36 15.68 8.40
N ALA A 75 -5.77 15.85 7.14
CA ALA A 75 -6.05 14.73 6.24
C ALA A 75 -4.79 13.88 5.96
N LEU A 76 -3.66 14.54 5.75
CA LEU A 76 -2.37 13.86 5.58
C LEU A 76 -1.94 13.10 6.84
N PHE A 77 -2.15 13.70 8.02
CA PHE A 77 -1.86 13.05 9.29
C PHE A 77 -2.69 11.78 9.49
N ILE A 78 -4.01 11.85 9.26
CA ILE A 78 -4.89 10.67 9.36
C ILE A 78 -4.48 9.61 8.35
N SER A 79 -4.25 10.00 7.09
CA SER A 79 -3.81 9.07 6.04
C SER A 79 -2.49 8.39 6.40
N GLY A 80 -1.50 9.17 6.87
CA GLY A 80 -0.22 8.66 7.32
C GLY A 80 -0.35 7.72 8.51
N PHE A 81 -1.19 8.04 9.48
CA PHE A 81 -1.46 7.20 10.64
C PHE A 81 -2.11 5.86 10.23
N LEU A 82 -3.10 5.88 9.32
CA LEU A 82 -3.73 4.67 8.82
C LEU A 82 -2.74 3.78 8.06
N ILE A 83 -1.89 4.38 7.21
CA ILE A 83 -0.85 3.64 6.48
C ILE A 83 0.17 3.05 7.45
N PHE A 84 0.63 3.82 8.44
CA PHE A 84 1.53 3.34 9.47
C PHE A 84 0.94 2.14 10.23
N THR A 85 -0.31 2.25 10.67
CA THR A 85 -1.00 1.16 11.38
C THR A 85 -1.12 -0.08 10.52
N ASN A 86 -1.52 0.07 9.25
CA ASN A 86 -1.59 -1.05 8.31
C ASN A 86 -0.24 -1.77 8.18
N TRP A 87 0.85 -1.02 8.03
CA TRP A 87 2.19 -1.60 7.93
C TRP A 87 2.67 -2.23 9.24
N ALA A 88 2.38 -1.60 10.38
CA ALA A 88 2.75 -2.14 11.69
C ALA A 88 2.07 -3.50 11.95
N VAL A 89 0.79 -3.60 11.65
CA VAL A 89 0.02 -4.85 11.79
C VAL A 89 0.55 -5.92 10.83
N TRP A 90 0.83 -5.56 9.58
CA TRP A 90 1.35 -6.50 8.59
C TRP A 90 2.73 -7.04 8.97
N ILE A 91 3.66 -6.17 9.36
CA ILE A 91 5.02 -6.56 9.78
C ILE A 91 4.95 -7.40 11.05
N PHE A 92 4.07 -7.05 12.01
CA PHE A 92 3.85 -7.86 13.19
C PHE A 92 3.35 -9.27 12.84
N ALA A 93 2.41 -9.40 11.91
CA ALA A 93 1.90 -10.70 11.47
C ALA A 93 3.01 -11.55 10.81
N VAL A 94 3.82 -10.94 9.94
CA VAL A 94 4.96 -11.61 9.30
C VAL A 94 6.02 -12.03 10.32
N ALA A 95 6.40 -11.14 11.24
CA ALA A 95 7.36 -11.43 12.30
C ALA A 95 6.89 -12.49 13.31
N SER A 96 5.56 -12.67 13.41
CA SER A 96 4.93 -13.71 14.23
C SER A 96 4.69 -15.02 13.47
N GLU A 97 5.32 -15.21 12.32
CA GLU A 97 5.16 -16.39 11.43
C GLU A 97 3.73 -16.60 10.91
N ARG A 98 2.89 -15.57 10.96
CA ARG A 98 1.50 -15.57 10.51
C ARG A 98 1.34 -15.01 9.10
N ILE A 99 2.21 -15.43 8.18
CA ILE A 99 2.25 -14.92 6.80
C ILE A 99 0.95 -15.23 6.05
N ILE A 100 0.35 -16.39 6.30
CA ILE A 100 -0.93 -16.79 5.69
C ILE A 100 -2.03 -15.80 6.09
N ASP A 101 -2.16 -15.48 7.38
CA ASP A 101 -3.15 -14.52 7.87
C ASP A 101 -2.92 -13.12 7.28
N ALA A 102 -1.66 -12.69 7.19
CA ALA A 102 -1.31 -11.42 6.53
C ALA A 102 -1.72 -11.41 5.06
N SER A 103 -1.57 -12.54 4.37
CA SER A 103 -1.95 -12.71 2.96
C SER A 103 -3.46 -12.62 2.75
N PHE A 104 -4.27 -13.16 3.66
CA PHE A 104 -5.73 -13.04 3.60
C PHE A 104 -6.19 -11.56 3.57
N GLY A 105 -5.50 -10.67 4.28
CA GLY A 105 -5.78 -9.25 4.23
C GLY A 105 -5.69 -8.66 2.82
N TYR A 106 -4.74 -9.11 2.01
CA TYR A 106 -4.61 -8.69 0.61
C TYR A 106 -5.73 -9.22 -0.29
N PHE A 107 -6.26 -10.41 -0.02
CA PHE A 107 -7.40 -10.95 -0.76
C PHE A 107 -8.71 -10.21 -0.41
N ILE A 108 -8.86 -9.76 0.82
CA ILE A 108 -10.04 -9.00 1.26
C ILE A 108 -9.99 -7.54 0.78
N MET A 109 -8.80 -6.96 0.63
CA MET A 109 -8.62 -5.55 0.26
C MET A 109 -9.36 -5.13 -1.03
N PRO A 110 -9.33 -5.88 -2.15
CA PRO A 110 -10.09 -5.53 -3.35
C PRO A 110 -11.59 -5.45 -3.11
N ILE A 111 -12.14 -6.34 -2.28
CA ILE A 111 -13.57 -6.37 -1.94
C ILE A 111 -13.96 -5.10 -1.18
N ILE A 112 -13.18 -4.77 -0.14
CA ILE A 112 -13.39 -3.56 0.66
C ILE A 112 -13.22 -2.31 -0.22
N SER A 113 -12.22 -2.28 -1.09
CA SER A 113 -11.98 -1.15 -2.01
C SER A 113 -13.17 -0.90 -2.94
N VAL A 114 -13.74 -1.95 -3.53
CA VAL A 114 -14.95 -1.83 -4.37
C VAL A 114 -16.14 -1.34 -3.55
N LEU A 115 -16.33 -1.86 -2.33
CA LEU A 115 -17.41 -1.45 -1.44
C LEU A 115 -17.28 0.05 -1.06
N LEU A 116 -16.09 0.49 -0.69
CA LEU A 116 -15.81 1.89 -0.38
C LEU A 116 -15.96 2.79 -1.62
N GLY A 117 -15.51 2.35 -2.79
CA GLY A 117 -15.71 3.02 -4.08
C GLY A 117 -17.18 3.24 -4.38
N TYR A 118 -18.01 2.21 -4.17
CA TYR A 118 -19.45 2.30 -4.33
C TYR A 118 -20.09 3.27 -3.33
N ILE A 119 -19.75 3.19 -2.04
CA ILE A 119 -20.38 3.99 -0.98
C ILE A 119 -19.95 5.47 -1.06
N PHE A 120 -18.65 5.73 -1.15
CA PHE A 120 -18.12 7.09 -1.04
C PHE A 120 -18.04 7.82 -2.39
N PHE A 121 -17.67 7.11 -3.46
CA PHE A 121 -17.48 7.69 -4.79
C PHE A 121 -18.65 7.44 -5.74
N LYS A 122 -19.69 6.69 -5.29
CA LYS A 122 -20.86 6.32 -6.08
C LYS A 122 -20.48 5.63 -7.40
N GLU A 123 -19.42 4.86 -7.38
CA GLU A 123 -18.97 4.10 -8.56
C GLU A 123 -19.99 3.04 -8.94
N LYS A 124 -20.21 2.88 -10.24
CA LYS A 124 -21.15 1.87 -10.73
C LYS A 124 -20.50 0.48 -10.70
N ILE A 125 -21.09 -0.42 -9.92
CA ILE A 125 -20.68 -1.82 -9.91
C ILE A 125 -21.27 -2.52 -11.13
N ASN A 126 -20.43 -3.00 -12.03
CA ASN A 126 -20.86 -3.77 -13.20
C ASN A 126 -20.80 -5.28 -12.92
N LYS A 127 -21.42 -6.09 -13.81
CA LYS A 127 -21.48 -7.55 -13.67
C LYS A 127 -20.10 -8.21 -13.58
N LYS A 128 -19.07 -7.63 -14.23
CA LYS A 128 -17.69 -8.16 -14.20
C LYS A 128 -17.07 -7.97 -12.82
N ILE A 129 -17.31 -6.81 -12.18
CA ILE A 129 -16.84 -6.53 -10.82
C ILE A 129 -17.50 -7.49 -9.82
N ILE A 130 -18.82 -7.71 -9.94
CA ILE A 130 -19.54 -8.69 -9.10
C ILE A 130 -18.94 -10.08 -9.25
N LEU A 131 -18.72 -10.52 -10.50
CA LEU A 131 -18.11 -11.83 -10.76
C LEU A 131 -16.73 -11.95 -10.14
N SER A 132 -15.89 -10.90 -10.25
CA SER A 132 -14.57 -10.88 -9.63
C SER A 132 -14.64 -11.00 -8.11
N ILE A 133 -15.57 -10.29 -7.46
CA ILE A 133 -15.77 -10.38 -6.00
C ILE A 133 -16.18 -11.80 -5.60
N VAL A 134 -17.13 -12.40 -6.34
CA VAL A 134 -17.57 -13.78 -6.05
C VAL A 134 -16.42 -14.77 -6.19
N LEU A 135 -15.60 -14.64 -7.23
CA LEU A 135 -14.43 -15.51 -7.40
C LEU A 135 -13.42 -15.37 -6.27
N VAL A 136 -13.16 -14.13 -5.80
CA VAL A 136 -12.28 -13.88 -4.65
C VAL A 136 -12.87 -14.48 -3.37
N LEU A 137 -14.18 -14.32 -3.12
CA LEU A 137 -14.84 -14.91 -1.96
C LEU A 137 -14.76 -16.45 -1.97
N ILE A 138 -14.98 -17.07 -3.12
CA ILE A 138 -14.82 -18.53 -3.27
C ILE A 138 -13.37 -18.94 -2.98
N SER A 139 -12.39 -18.20 -3.47
CA SER A 139 -10.96 -18.49 -3.23
C SER A 139 -10.55 -18.37 -1.76
N ILE A 140 -11.23 -17.54 -0.97
CA ILE A 140 -10.98 -17.39 0.48
C ILE A 140 -11.59 -18.56 1.28
N LEU A 141 -12.65 -19.18 0.76
CA LEU A 141 -13.37 -20.28 1.44
C LEU A 141 -12.77 -21.67 1.19
N ILE A 142 -11.89 -21.81 0.20
CA ILE A 142 -11.17 -23.05 -0.14
C ILE A 142 -9.81 -23.07 0.54
#